data_d700e4f6356c5332d3b06c5cf0323977
#
_entry.id   d700e4f6356c5332d3b06c5cf0323977
#
_cell.length_a   1.000
_cell.length_b   1.000
_cell.length_c   1.000
_cell.angle_alpha   90.00
_cell.angle_beta   90.00
_cell.angle_gamma   90.00
#
_symmetry.space_group_name_H-M   'P 1'
#
loop_
_entity.id
_entity.type
_entity.pdbx_description
1 polymer ?
#
loop_
_entity_poly.entity_id
_entity_poly.type
_entity_poly.pdbx_seq_one_letter_code
_entity_poly.pdbx_strand_id
1 'polypeptide(L)'
;MKIDVIPVYGKVLSNHISSCTVIVVDVLRSTSCIITAVGNGATKVVPAIDPGEAAMLASRLGAQDVVLAGEREAAKLPDFDLGNSPYEFTKEAVCDRSVIISTTNGTAAIHGMSAAKEVLIGGMINRTAVAKKAVELGNDII
;
A
#
# COMPACT_ATOMS: atom_id res chain seq x y z
N MET A 1 -23.85 -2.98 -8.71
CA MET A 1 -22.46 -2.51 -8.60
C MET A 1 -22.38 -1.11 -9.19
N LYS A 2 -22.05 -0.14 -8.38
CA LYS A 2 -21.76 1.23 -8.80
C LYS A 2 -20.24 1.44 -8.74
N ILE A 3 -19.74 2.38 -9.52
CA ILE A 3 -18.33 2.76 -9.49
C ILE A 3 -18.28 4.27 -9.30
N ASP A 4 -17.54 4.71 -8.30
CA ASP A 4 -17.28 6.12 -8.03
C ASP A 4 -15.77 6.37 -7.90
N VAL A 5 -15.33 7.60 -8.08
CA VAL A 5 -13.92 7.99 -7.99
C VAL A 5 -13.78 9.21 -7.12
N ILE A 6 -12.99 9.08 -6.06
CA ILE A 6 -12.66 10.16 -5.14
C ILE A 6 -11.20 10.55 -5.33
N PRO A 7 -10.91 11.71 -5.92
CA PRO A 7 -9.52 12.08 -6.26
C PRO A 7 -8.62 12.32 -5.06
N VAL A 8 -9.19 12.60 -3.88
CA VAL A 8 -8.44 12.94 -2.65
C VAL A 8 -9.01 12.16 -1.46
N TYR A 9 -8.22 11.25 -0.92
CA TYR A 9 -8.64 10.33 0.16
C TYR A 9 -9.19 11.04 1.41
N GLY A 10 -8.71 12.23 1.76
CA GLY A 10 -9.17 13.00 2.93
C GLY A 10 -10.62 13.49 2.85
N LYS A 11 -11.30 13.29 1.72
CA LYS A 11 -12.73 13.60 1.56
C LYS A 11 -13.65 12.38 1.69
N VAL A 12 -13.09 11.22 1.99
CA VAL A 12 -13.86 9.97 2.15
C VAL A 12 -14.47 9.92 3.54
N LEU A 13 -15.78 9.71 3.60
CA LEU A 13 -16.50 9.51 4.87
C LEU A 13 -16.63 8.00 5.14
N SER A 14 -16.28 7.56 6.35
CA SER A 14 -16.26 6.15 6.73
C SER A 14 -17.59 5.43 6.52
N ASN A 15 -18.72 6.10 6.72
CA ASN A 15 -20.05 5.53 6.51
C ASN A 15 -20.37 5.26 5.03
N HIS A 16 -19.72 5.95 4.09
CA HIS A 16 -19.93 5.74 2.66
C HIS A 16 -19.18 4.52 2.12
N ILE A 17 -18.12 4.09 2.78
CA ILE A 17 -17.24 3.02 2.29
C ILE A 17 -17.46 1.67 2.99
N SER A 18 -18.21 1.62 4.09
CA SER A 18 -18.34 0.41 4.94
C SER A 18 -18.92 -0.81 4.22
N SER A 19 -19.67 -0.63 3.14
CA SER A 19 -20.20 -1.71 2.30
C SER A 19 -19.48 -1.85 0.95
N CYS A 20 -18.48 -1.02 0.68
CA CYS A 20 -17.81 -0.92 -0.61
C CYS A 20 -16.49 -1.70 -0.64
N THR A 21 -16.06 -2.03 -1.84
CA THR A 21 -14.66 -2.34 -2.15
C THR A 21 -13.96 -1.03 -2.53
N VAL A 22 -12.97 -0.64 -1.76
CA VAL A 22 -12.14 0.53 -2.07
C VAL A 22 -10.86 0.10 -2.79
N ILE A 23 -10.53 0.77 -3.90
CA ILE A 23 -9.28 0.56 -4.61
C ILE A 23 -8.40 1.78 -4.38
N VAL A 24 -7.37 1.66 -3.57
CA VAL A 24 -6.41 2.75 -3.34
C VAL A 24 -5.41 2.79 -4.50
N VAL A 25 -5.33 3.95 -5.17
CA VAL A 25 -4.49 4.17 -6.34
C VAL A 25 -3.55 5.35 -6.12
N ASP A 26 -2.28 5.06 -5.95
CA ASP A 26 -1.18 6.03 -5.92
C ASP A 26 -0.08 5.53 -6.86
N VAL A 27 -0.28 5.77 -8.18
CA VAL A 27 0.59 5.24 -9.23
C VAL A 27 2.02 5.75 -9.09
N LEU A 28 2.19 6.99 -8.68
CA LEU A 28 3.48 7.62 -8.45
C LEU A 28 3.54 8.20 -7.01
N ARG A 29 3.84 7.27 -6.03
CA ARG A 29 4.55 6.03 -6.35
C ARG A 29 4.14 4.85 -5.45
N SER A 30 3.45 5.08 -4.34
CA SER A 30 3.34 4.13 -3.24
C SER A 30 2.68 2.80 -3.63
N THR A 31 1.51 2.84 -4.29
CA THR A 31 0.83 1.58 -4.67
C THR A 31 1.63 0.78 -5.71
N SER A 32 2.37 1.45 -6.61
CA SER A 32 3.27 0.77 -7.54
C SER A 32 4.42 0.06 -6.80
N CYS A 33 4.97 0.65 -5.74
CA CYS A 33 5.97 0.00 -4.88
C CYS A 33 5.42 -1.24 -4.18
N ILE A 34 4.22 -1.13 -3.58
CA ILE A 34 3.55 -2.24 -2.90
C ILE A 34 3.30 -3.40 -3.87
N ILE A 35 2.76 -3.10 -5.05
CA ILE A 35 2.46 -4.13 -6.07
C ILE A 35 3.75 -4.80 -6.55
N THR A 36 4.82 -4.02 -6.75
CA THR A 36 6.12 -4.55 -7.17
C THR A 36 6.74 -5.44 -6.09
N ALA A 37 6.69 -5.02 -4.83
CA ALA A 37 7.18 -5.81 -3.71
C ALA A 37 6.50 -7.19 -3.63
N VAL A 38 5.16 -7.21 -3.69
CA VAL A 38 4.38 -8.46 -3.68
C VAL A 38 4.69 -9.31 -4.92
N GLY A 39 4.76 -8.68 -6.09
CA GLY A 39 5.09 -9.37 -7.35
C GLY A 39 6.49 -9.98 -7.36
N ASN A 40 7.43 -9.42 -6.61
CA ASN A 40 8.80 -9.90 -6.46
C ASN A 40 9.00 -10.83 -5.25
N GLY A 41 7.91 -11.28 -4.62
CA GLY A 41 7.95 -12.33 -3.61
C GLY A 41 8.04 -11.85 -2.17
N ALA A 42 7.74 -10.59 -1.88
CA ALA A 42 7.57 -10.17 -0.49
C ALA A 42 6.44 -10.98 0.17
N THR A 43 6.68 -11.48 1.37
CA THR A 43 5.70 -12.30 2.11
C THR A 43 4.48 -11.49 2.50
N LYS A 44 4.69 -10.22 2.79
CA LYS A 44 3.65 -9.21 3.06
C LYS A 44 4.23 -7.80 2.93
N VAL A 45 3.34 -6.84 2.70
CA VAL A 45 3.67 -5.42 2.80
C VAL A 45 2.75 -4.79 3.84
N VAL A 46 3.35 -4.12 4.83
CA VAL A 46 2.64 -3.49 5.95
C VAL A 46 2.78 -1.97 5.82
N PRO A 47 1.69 -1.24 5.55
CA PRO A 47 1.75 0.21 5.56
C PRO A 47 1.87 0.73 7.00
N ALA A 48 2.78 1.65 7.24
CA ALA A 48 2.95 2.36 8.50
C ALA A 48 2.64 3.86 8.34
N ILE A 49 1.97 4.45 9.32
CA ILE A 49 1.56 5.86 9.28
C ILE A 49 2.77 6.78 9.30
N ASP A 50 3.77 6.42 10.10
CA ASP A 50 4.98 7.21 10.26
C ASP A 50 6.23 6.33 10.46
N PRO A 51 7.44 6.90 10.41
CA PRO A 51 8.69 6.15 10.61
C PRO A 51 8.82 5.50 12.00
N GLY A 52 8.23 6.10 13.03
CA GLY A 52 8.23 5.54 14.38
C GLY A 52 7.42 4.26 14.49
N GLU A 53 6.22 4.25 13.89
CA GLU A 53 5.42 3.04 13.76
C GLU A 53 6.14 1.97 12.92
N ALA A 54 6.78 2.37 11.83
CA ALA A 54 7.54 1.44 11.01
C ALA A 54 8.66 0.74 11.80
N ALA A 55 9.43 1.48 12.58
CA ALA A 55 10.48 0.94 13.45
C ALA A 55 9.93 0.00 14.53
N MET A 56 8.80 0.36 15.14
CA MET A 56 8.11 -0.47 16.14
C MET A 56 7.63 -1.80 15.52
N LEU A 57 7.02 -1.75 14.35
CA LEU A 57 6.57 -2.94 13.63
C LEU A 57 7.74 -3.84 13.23
N ALA A 58 8.84 -3.28 12.76
CA ALA A 58 10.06 -4.03 12.43
C ALA A 58 10.61 -4.78 13.64
N SER A 59 10.67 -4.11 14.78
CA SER A 59 11.12 -4.74 16.03
C SER A 59 10.24 -5.94 16.45
N ARG A 60 8.93 -5.84 16.22
CA ARG A 60 7.99 -6.92 16.55
C ARG A 60 8.04 -8.11 15.58
N LEU A 61 8.39 -7.88 14.32
CA LEU A 61 8.44 -8.92 13.29
C LEU A 61 9.79 -9.65 13.23
N GLY A 62 10.82 -9.15 13.93
CA GLY A 62 12.18 -9.65 13.87
C GLY A 62 12.97 -8.95 12.75
N ALA A 63 13.90 -8.11 13.12
CA ALA A 63 14.57 -7.17 12.22
C ALA A 63 15.30 -7.82 11.03
N GLN A 64 15.69 -9.10 11.12
CA GLN A 64 16.46 -9.77 10.06
C GLN A 64 15.63 -10.10 8.81
N ASP A 65 14.30 -10.27 8.97
CA ASP A 65 13.39 -10.65 7.88
C ASP A 65 12.51 -9.47 7.41
N VAL A 66 12.89 -8.25 7.78
CA VAL A 66 12.14 -7.03 7.48
C VAL A 66 12.95 -6.12 6.57
N VAL A 67 12.26 -5.50 5.62
CA VAL A 67 12.76 -4.39 4.79
C VAL A 67 11.97 -3.15 5.15
N LEU A 68 12.65 -2.09 5.58
CA LEU A 68 12.06 -0.77 5.79
C LEU A 68 12.13 0.03 4.49
N ALA A 69 10.97 0.49 4.02
CA ALA A 69 10.85 1.28 2.81
C ALA A 69 10.03 2.55 3.04
N GLY A 70 10.39 3.63 2.38
CA GLY A 70 9.56 4.83 2.48
C GLY A 70 10.25 6.14 2.15
N GLU A 71 9.44 7.21 2.22
CA GLU A 71 9.88 8.57 1.91
C GLU A 71 9.13 9.60 2.77
N ARG A 72 9.75 10.77 2.90
CA ARG A 72 9.12 12.03 3.24
C ARG A 72 9.62 13.11 2.30
N GLU A 73 8.70 13.93 1.77
CA GLU A 73 9.03 15.00 0.81
C GLU A 73 9.82 14.47 -0.40
N ALA A 74 9.46 13.29 -0.91
CA ALA A 74 10.09 12.57 -2.00
C ALA A 74 11.51 12.06 -1.75
N ALA A 75 12.11 12.32 -0.57
CA ALA A 75 13.42 11.80 -0.17
C ALA A 75 13.29 10.50 0.62
N LYS A 76 14.19 9.55 0.39
CA LYS A 76 14.25 8.32 1.18
C LYS A 76 14.45 8.66 2.67
N LEU A 77 13.70 7.98 3.53
CA LEU A 77 13.85 8.15 4.98
C LEU A 77 15.24 7.70 5.44
N PRO A 78 15.87 8.44 6.38
CA PRO A 78 17.11 7.99 7.02
C PRO A 78 16.91 6.60 7.65
N ASP A 79 17.94 5.78 7.62
CA ASP A 79 17.98 4.43 8.20
C ASP A 79 16.95 3.43 7.59
N PHE A 80 16.27 3.78 6.50
CA PHE A 80 15.44 2.87 5.75
C PHE A 80 16.27 2.20 4.64
N ASP A 81 15.97 0.92 4.36
CA ASP A 81 16.66 0.14 3.34
C ASP A 81 16.35 0.66 1.94
N LEU A 82 15.07 0.88 1.66
CA LEU A 82 14.56 1.32 0.36
C LEU A 82 13.84 2.66 0.44
N GLY A 83 13.82 3.38 -0.66
CA GLY A 83 13.00 4.58 -0.82
C GLY A 83 11.57 4.24 -1.24
N ASN A 84 11.00 5.08 -2.12
CA ASN A 84 9.65 4.91 -2.66
C ASN A 84 9.71 4.85 -4.19
N SER A 85 10.66 4.11 -4.76
CA SER A 85 10.75 3.84 -6.18
C SER A 85 10.52 2.35 -6.46
N PRO A 86 9.58 1.97 -7.34
CA PRO A 86 9.36 0.56 -7.69
C PRO A 86 10.63 -0.18 -8.12
N TYR A 87 11.59 0.50 -8.71
CA TYR A 87 12.86 -0.06 -9.13
C TYR A 87 13.75 -0.55 -7.96
N GLU A 88 13.52 -0.07 -6.75
CA GLU A 88 14.28 -0.50 -5.58
C GLU A 88 13.75 -1.82 -5.00
N PHE A 89 12.49 -2.19 -5.29
CA PHE A 89 11.84 -3.40 -4.77
C PHE A 89 12.16 -4.62 -5.65
N THR A 90 13.45 -4.85 -5.89
CA THR A 90 13.90 -6.01 -6.68
C THR A 90 13.64 -7.33 -5.95
N LYS A 91 13.68 -8.44 -6.67
CA LYS A 91 13.50 -9.76 -6.06
C LYS A 91 14.55 -10.02 -4.96
N GLU A 92 15.79 -9.63 -5.18
CA GLU A 92 16.89 -9.77 -4.22
C GLU A 92 16.65 -8.96 -2.94
N ALA A 93 15.98 -7.81 -3.08
CA ALA A 93 15.70 -6.94 -1.94
C ALA A 93 14.52 -7.43 -1.08
N VAL A 94 13.48 -8.03 -1.69
CA VAL A 94 12.19 -8.23 -0.99
C VAL A 94 11.70 -9.68 -0.93
N CYS A 95 12.28 -10.62 -1.72
CA CYS A 95 11.80 -12.01 -1.74
C CYS A 95 11.93 -12.66 -0.37
N ASP A 96 10.88 -13.34 0.05
CA ASP A 96 10.75 -14.05 1.34
C ASP A 96 10.85 -13.13 2.58
N ARG A 97 10.82 -11.81 2.38
CA ARG A 97 10.90 -10.82 3.46
C ARG A 97 9.57 -10.09 3.66
N SER A 98 9.37 -9.57 4.86
CA SER A 98 8.28 -8.62 5.14
C SER A 98 8.73 -7.21 4.80
N VAL A 99 7.94 -6.45 4.07
CA VAL A 99 8.21 -5.03 3.78
C VAL A 99 7.32 -4.17 4.67
N ILE A 100 7.91 -3.20 5.36
CA ILE A 100 7.16 -2.14 6.05
C ILE A 100 7.39 -0.85 5.29
N ILE A 101 6.32 -0.26 4.81
CA ILE A 101 6.40 0.95 3.97
C ILE A 101 5.72 2.14 4.65
N SER A 102 6.40 3.29 4.68
CA SER A 102 5.86 4.56 5.21
C SER A 102 6.06 5.68 4.21
N THR A 103 4.97 6.24 3.69
CA THR A 103 4.99 7.29 2.66
C THR A 103 4.09 8.47 3.06
N THR A 104 4.31 9.61 2.45
CA THR A 104 3.59 10.84 2.75
C THR A 104 2.07 10.72 2.52
N ASN A 105 1.64 10.10 1.42
CA ASN A 105 0.25 10.04 1.00
C ASN A 105 -0.33 8.63 0.96
N GLY A 106 0.36 7.69 0.32
CA GLY A 106 -0.19 6.37 0.02
C GLY A 106 -0.54 5.55 1.26
N THR A 107 0.34 5.53 2.28
CA THR A 107 0.07 4.79 3.52
C THR A 107 -1.07 5.42 4.32
N ALA A 108 -1.14 6.75 4.36
CA ALA A 108 -2.26 7.45 4.99
C ALA A 108 -3.59 7.17 4.26
N ALA A 109 -3.58 7.12 2.93
CA ALA A 109 -4.74 6.75 2.15
C ALA A 109 -5.23 5.32 2.47
N ILE A 110 -4.32 4.34 2.55
CA ILE A 110 -4.66 2.95 2.89
C ILE A 110 -5.28 2.88 4.29
N HIS A 111 -4.65 3.50 5.29
CA HIS A 111 -5.19 3.54 6.66
C HIS A 111 -6.55 4.23 6.74
N GLY A 112 -6.73 5.33 6.01
CA GLY A 112 -7.99 6.05 5.96
C GLY A 112 -9.16 5.24 5.39
N MET A 113 -8.88 4.15 4.67
CA MET A 113 -9.89 3.26 4.08
C MET A 113 -10.19 2.02 4.95
N SER A 114 -9.66 1.93 6.15
CA SER A 114 -9.83 0.76 7.05
C SER A 114 -11.29 0.42 7.40
N ALA A 115 -12.21 1.36 7.26
CA ALA A 115 -13.64 1.14 7.44
C ALA A 115 -14.32 0.48 6.22
N ALA A 116 -13.65 0.34 5.09
CA ALA A 116 -14.19 -0.31 3.91
C ALA A 116 -14.38 -1.81 4.15
N LYS A 117 -15.33 -2.40 3.43
CA LYS A 117 -15.55 -3.85 3.48
C LYS A 117 -14.34 -4.61 2.94
N GLU A 118 -13.73 -4.09 1.89
CA GLU A 118 -12.50 -4.60 1.30
C GLU A 118 -11.64 -3.44 0.80
N VAL A 119 -10.33 -3.55 0.99
CA VAL A 119 -9.36 -2.59 0.44
C VAL A 119 -8.43 -3.31 -0.52
N LEU A 120 -8.40 -2.87 -1.76
CA LEU A 120 -7.51 -3.37 -2.79
C LEU A 120 -6.45 -2.31 -3.13
N ILE A 121 -5.26 -2.76 -3.45
CA ILE A 121 -4.18 -1.89 -3.91
C ILE A 121 -4.13 -1.92 -5.43
N GLY A 122 -4.37 -0.78 -6.05
CA GLY A 122 -4.45 -0.62 -7.50
C GLY A 122 -3.31 0.22 -8.09
N GLY A 123 -2.94 -0.10 -9.31
CA GLY A 123 -1.98 0.64 -10.11
C GLY A 123 -2.02 0.21 -11.57
N MET A 124 -1.26 0.89 -12.43
CA MET A 124 -1.22 0.55 -13.86
C MET A 124 -0.71 -0.86 -14.13
N ILE A 125 0.23 -1.33 -13.30
CA ILE A 125 0.90 -2.62 -13.48
C ILE A 125 0.01 -3.82 -13.12
N ASN A 126 -0.98 -3.66 -12.25
CA ASN A 126 -1.92 -4.72 -11.86
C ASN A 126 -3.38 -4.43 -12.24
N ARG A 127 -3.66 -3.43 -13.09
CA ARG A 127 -5.01 -2.96 -13.42
C ARG A 127 -6.01 -4.06 -13.76
N THR A 128 -5.58 -5.06 -14.53
CA THR A 128 -6.45 -6.17 -14.91
C THR A 128 -6.76 -7.10 -13.73
N ALA A 129 -5.77 -7.39 -12.89
CA ALA A 129 -5.94 -8.25 -11.73
C ALA A 129 -6.85 -7.60 -10.68
N VAL A 130 -6.62 -6.32 -10.37
CA VAL A 130 -7.43 -5.60 -9.37
C VAL A 130 -8.87 -5.41 -9.86
N ALA A 131 -9.07 -5.11 -11.15
CA ALA A 131 -10.41 -4.98 -11.71
C ALA A 131 -11.19 -6.30 -11.65
N LYS A 132 -10.57 -7.42 -12.04
CA LYS A 132 -11.20 -8.75 -11.93
C LYS A 132 -11.57 -9.06 -10.48
N LYS A 133 -10.66 -8.81 -9.53
CA LYS A 133 -10.93 -9.05 -8.11
C LYS A 133 -12.06 -8.20 -7.57
N ALA A 134 -12.12 -6.93 -7.93
CA ALA A 134 -13.20 -6.03 -7.53
C ALA A 134 -14.57 -6.49 -8.06
N VAL A 135 -14.61 -6.98 -9.30
CA VAL A 135 -15.85 -7.55 -9.88
C VAL A 135 -16.27 -8.84 -9.18
N GLU A 136 -15.32 -9.74 -8.86
CA GLU A 136 -15.62 -10.98 -8.11
C GLU A 136 -16.21 -10.70 -6.72
N LEU A 137 -15.77 -9.65 -6.06
CA LEU A 137 -16.29 -9.25 -4.75
C LEU A 137 -17.73 -8.74 -4.78
N GLY A 138 -18.19 -8.24 -5.93
CA GLY A 138 -19.60 -7.90 -6.19
C GLY A 138 -20.13 -6.69 -5.41
N ASN A 139 -19.25 -5.94 -4.70
CA ASN A 139 -19.63 -4.74 -3.95
C ASN A 139 -19.67 -3.51 -4.88
N ASP A 140 -20.20 -2.40 -4.38
CA ASP A 140 -19.94 -1.09 -5.00
C ASP A 140 -18.46 -0.74 -4.86
N ILE A 141 -17.88 -0.04 -5.84
CA ILE A 141 -16.44 0.21 -5.95
C ILE A 141 -16.18 1.72 -5.82
N ILE A 142 -15.22 2.08 -5.01
CA ILE A 142 -14.70 3.45 -4.87
C ILE A 142 -13.19 3.44 -5.10
#